data_dbef9be128748d886039d9e1b6ff553e
#
_entry.id   dbef9be128748d886039d9e1b6ff553e
#
_cell.length_a   1.000
_cell.length_b   1.000
_cell.length_c   1.000
_cell.angle_alpha   90.00
_cell.angle_beta   90.00
_cell.angle_gamma   90.00
#
_symmetry.space_group_name_H-M   'P 1'
#
loop_
_entity.id
_entity.type
_entity.pdbx_description
1 polymer ?
#
loop_
_entity_poly.entity_id
_entity_poly.type
_entity_poly.pdbx_seq_one_letter_code
_entity_poly.pdbx_strand_id
1 'polypeptide(L)'
;MKIDTLVVGSLQENCYIVTIGDNSFIVDPGDEAEKIINACKDKNIKEILITHHHFDHVGALKKLEEHFGLHENVRSGLFDYEVIKTPGHTEDSLTYYFPKEKVMFTGDFLFYHTIGRCDLPSGSEEDMIKSLELISKYSDDIDVYPGHGPKTNLGKEKQNFKYYF
;
A
#
# COMPACT_ATOMS: atom_id res chain seq x y z
N MET A 1 6.36 8.94 12.39
CA MET A 1 5.22 8.34 11.64
C MET A 1 4.49 7.36 12.55
N LYS A 2 3.19 7.50 12.65
CA LYS A 2 2.32 6.53 13.34
C LYS A 2 1.44 5.83 12.31
N ILE A 3 1.38 4.50 12.35
CA ILE A 3 0.62 3.69 11.40
C ILE A 3 -0.41 2.89 12.18
N ASP A 4 -1.69 3.16 11.91
CA ASP A 4 -2.81 2.39 12.42
C ASP A 4 -3.29 1.45 11.30
N THR A 5 -3.39 0.16 11.58
CA THR A 5 -3.85 -0.85 10.63
C THR A 5 -5.28 -1.24 10.95
N LEU A 6 -6.18 -1.09 9.97
CA LEU A 6 -7.54 -1.61 10.02
C LEU A 6 -7.67 -2.77 9.04
N VAL A 7 -7.94 -3.95 9.54
CA VAL A 7 -8.26 -5.10 8.69
C VAL A 7 -9.72 -5.01 8.30
N VAL A 8 -10.00 -4.92 7.00
CA VAL A 8 -11.34 -4.66 6.47
C VAL A 8 -11.76 -5.70 5.43
N GLY A 9 -13.08 -5.92 5.36
CA GLY A 9 -13.70 -6.78 4.36
C GLY A 9 -13.47 -8.28 4.56
N SER A 10 -14.11 -9.07 3.71
CA SER A 10 -14.05 -10.54 3.77
C SER A 10 -12.67 -11.12 3.41
N LEU A 11 -11.89 -10.38 2.62
CA LEU A 11 -10.52 -10.77 2.23
C LEU A 11 -9.46 -10.30 3.23
N GLN A 12 -9.86 -9.65 4.32
CA GLN A 12 -8.97 -9.18 5.38
C GLN A 12 -7.83 -8.30 4.86
N GLU A 13 -8.19 -7.32 4.03
CA GLU A 13 -7.27 -6.33 3.49
C GLU A 13 -6.83 -5.36 4.59
N ASN A 14 -5.57 -4.94 4.53
CA ASN A 14 -5.01 -3.95 5.44
C ASN A 14 -5.21 -2.53 4.90
N CYS A 15 -6.17 -1.81 5.45
CA CYS A 15 -6.28 -0.37 5.27
C CYS A 15 -5.39 0.32 6.31
N TYR A 16 -4.50 1.20 5.86
CA TYR A 16 -3.61 1.94 6.76
C TYR A 16 -4.07 3.37 6.93
N ILE A 17 -4.11 3.85 8.17
CA ILE A 17 -4.26 5.27 8.49
C ILE A 17 -2.94 5.72 9.08
N VAL A 18 -2.27 6.64 8.39
CA VAL A 18 -0.90 7.03 8.68
C VAL A 18 -0.85 8.51 9.08
N THR A 19 -0.20 8.80 10.19
CA THR A 19 -0.05 10.15 10.72
C THR A 19 1.42 10.55 10.74
N ILE A 20 1.73 11.70 10.13
CA ILE A 20 3.03 12.34 10.17
C ILE A 20 2.83 13.78 10.63
N GLY A 21 3.34 14.13 11.81
CA GLY A 21 3.07 15.43 12.41
C GLY A 21 1.58 15.61 12.70
N ASP A 22 0.99 16.68 12.19
CA ASP A 22 -0.42 17.02 12.40
C ASP A 22 -1.34 16.51 11.27
N ASN A 23 -0.80 15.87 10.26
CA ASN A 23 -1.54 15.46 9.05
C ASN A 23 -1.50 13.95 8.87
N SER A 24 -2.56 13.43 8.25
CA SER A 24 -2.73 12.00 8.01
C SER A 24 -3.13 11.70 6.57
N PHE A 25 -2.87 10.47 6.15
CA PHE A 25 -3.35 9.92 4.90
C PHE A 25 -3.86 8.50 5.09
N ILE A 26 -4.63 8.01 4.13
CA ILE A 26 -5.19 6.66 4.12
C ILE A 26 -4.58 5.89 2.95
N VAL A 27 -4.22 4.63 3.17
CA VAL A 27 -3.75 3.72 2.10
C VAL A 27 -4.75 2.59 1.96
N ASP A 28 -5.21 2.37 0.74
CA ASP A 28 -6.10 1.28 0.33
C ASP A 28 -7.34 1.11 1.22
N PRO A 29 -8.32 2.01 1.13
CA PRO A 29 -9.59 1.87 1.84
C PRO A 29 -10.46 0.79 1.18
N GLY A 30 -10.22 -0.48 1.52
CA GLY A 30 -10.73 -1.63 0.80
C GLY A 30 -12.19 -1.95 1.03
N ASP A 31 -12.72 -1.70 2.24
CA ASP A 31 -14.10 -1.99 2.62
C ASP A 31 -14.45 -1.28 3.93
N GLU A 32 -15.70 -1.44 4.39
CA GLU A 32 -16.15 -0.93 5.70
C GLU A 32 -15.89 0.57 5.91
N ALA A 33 -16.37 1.40 4.97
CA ALA A 33 -16.15 2.85 4.97
C ALA A 33 -16.44 3.53 6.32
N GLU A 34 -17.53 3.15 7.02
CA GLU A 34 -17.89 3.73 8.31
C GLU A 34 -16.85 3.43 9.40
N LYS A 35 -16.28 2.23 9.39
CA LYS A 35 -15.21 1.84 10.31
C LYS A 35 -13.96 2.71 10.08
N ILE A 36 -13.60 2.94 8.82
CA ILE A 36 -12.46 3.79 8.46
C ILE A 36 -12.73 5.24 8.86
N ILE A 37 -13.90 5.78 8.53
CA ILE A 37 -14.30 7.15 8.88
C ILE A 37 -14.26 7.35 10.40
N ASN A 38 -14.79 6.39 11.17
CA ASN A 38 -14.75 6.46 12.63
C ASN A 38 -13.32 6.48 13.19
N ALA A 39 -12.42 5.71 12.61
CA ALA A 39 -11.02 5.70 13.00
C ALA A 39 -10.29 7.01 12.65
N CYS A 40 -10.83 7.79 11.73
CA CYS A 40 -10.28 9.08 11.28
C CYS A 40 -10.86 10.31 12.00
N LYS A 41 -11.76 10.15 12.99
CA LYS A 41 -12.49 11.27 13.62
C LYS A 41 -11.61 12.40 14.13
N ASP A 42 -10.46 12.06 14.74
CA ASP A 42 -9.53 13.04 15.32
C ASP A 42 -8.30 13.27 14.44
N LYS A 43 -8.39 12.92 13.16
CA LYS A 43 -7.28 13.00 12.21
C LYS A 43 -7.57 14.00 11.10
N ASN A 44 -6.51 14.65 10.64
CA ASN A 44 -6.56 15.59 9.54
C ASN A 44 -6.15 14.89 8.24
N ILE A 45 -7.11 14.25 7.59
CA ILE A 45 -6.87 13.45 6.37
C ILE A 45 -6.63 14.38 5.18
N LYS A 46 -5.47 14.24 4.54
CA LYS A 46 -5.03 15.09 3.43
C LYS A 46 -4.80 14.36 2.11
N GLU A 47 -4.63 13.05 2.14
CA GLU A 47 -4.44 12.22 0.95
C GLU A 47 -5.08 10.86 1.12
N ILE A 48 -5.48 10.25 -0.01
CA ILE A 48 -5.87 8.85 -0.11
C ILE A 48 -4.96 8.22 -1.17
N LEU A 49 -4.14 7.25 -0.76
CA LEU A 49 -3.20 6.55 -1.61
C LEU A 49 -3.75 5.17 -1.97
N ILE A 50 -3.79 4.86 -3.25
CA ILE A 50 -4.24 3.57 -3.78
C ILE A 50 -3.06 2.87 -4.43
N THR A 51 -2.77 1.65 -4.00
CA THR A 51 -1.70 0.83 -4.56
C THR A 51 -2.10 0.21 -5.88
N HIS A 52 -3.32 -0.30 -5.98
CA HIS A 52 -3.93 -0.86 -7.20
C HIS A 52 -5.45 -0.95 -7.05
N HIS A 53 -6.17 -1.22 -8.15
CA HIS A 53 -7.63 -1.09 -8.18
C HIS A 53 -8.41 -2.40 -8.08
N HIS A 54 -7.86 -3.46 -7.48
CA HIS A 54 -8.68 -4.60 -7.12
C HIS A 54 -9.76 -4.20 -6.11
N PHE A 55 -10.93 -4.83 -6.20
CA PHE A 55 -12.13 -4.43 -5.44
C PHE A 55 -11.92 -4.37 -3.93
N ASP A 56 -11.08 -5.25 -3.39
CA ASP A 56 -10.79 -5.33 -1.96
C ASP A 56 -9.84 -4.24 -1.44
N HIS A 57 -9.26 -3.43 -2.35
CA HIS A 57 -8.44 -2.25 -2.03
C HIS A 57 -9.15 -0.92 -2.23
N VAL A 58 -10.26 -0.90 -2.96
CA VAL A 58 -10.98 0.33 -3.33
C VAL A 58 -12.46 0.33 -2.96
N GLY A 59 -12.95 -0.70 -2.29
CA GLY A 59 -14.38 -0.85 -2.01
C GLY A 59 -15.00 0.29 -1.20
N ALA A 60 -14.23 0.96 -0.33
CA ALA A 60 -14.67 2.12 0.43
C ALA A 60 -14.22 3.46 -0.18
N LEU A 61 -13.41 3.45 -1.24
CA LEU A 61 -12.77 4.64 -1.80
C LEU A 61 -13.76 5.75 -2.11
N LYS A 62 -14.82 5.46 -2.84
CA LYS A 62 -15.79 6.47 -3.28
C LYS A 62 -16.44 7.19 -2.09
N LYS A 63 -16.83 6.46 -1.05
CA LYS A 63 -17.42 7.06 0.15
C LYS A 63 -16.41 7.92 0.93
N LEU A 64 -15.16 7.52 0.97
CA LEU A 64 -14.11 8.30 1.62
C LEU A 64 -13.77 9.56 0.82
N GLU A 65 -13.70 9.47 -0.50
CA GLU A 65 -13.52 10.64 -1.37
C GLU A 65 -14.61 11.69 -1.14
N GLU A 66 -15.86 11.25 -1.10
CA GLU A 66 -17.00 12.13 -0.84
C GLU A 66 -16.96 12.72 0.58
N HIS A 67 -16.64 11.90 1.58
CA HIS A 67 -16.60 12.32 2.99
C HIS A 67 -15.50 13.34 3.27
N PHE A 68 -14.29 13.12 2.75
CA PHE A 68 -13.13 13.98 2.99
C PHE A 68 -12.95 15.09 1.94
N GLY A 69 -13.69 15.06 0.83
CA GLY A 69 -13.51 16.00 -0.28
C GLY A 69 -12.17 15.82 -0.98
N LEU A 70 -11.70 14.59 -1.10
CA LEU A 70 -10.41 14.23 -1.69
C LEU A 70 -10.60 13.32 -2.91
N HIS A 71 -9.56 13.22 -3.73
CA HIS A 71 -9.46 12.24 -4.81
C HIS A 71 -8.22 11.37 -4.61
N GLU A 72 -8.32 10.10 -5.02
CA GLU A 72 -7.21 9.16 -4.94
C GLU A 72 -5.95 9.69 -5.62
N ASN A 73 -4.80 9.43 -5.02
CA ASN A 73 -3.47 9.70 -5.57
C ASN A 73 -3.20 11.15 -5.97
N VAL A 74 -3.90 12.09 -5.38
CA VAL A 74 -3.63 13.53 -5.53
C VAL A 74 -2.76 14.00 -4.38
N ARG A 75 -1.56 14.49 -4.71
CA ARG A 75 -0.60 14.98 -3.72
C ARG A 75 -1.06 16.29 -3.08
N SER A 76 -0.99 16.35 -1.75
CA SER A 76 -1.23 17.58 -0.99
C SER A 76 0.02 18.49 -0.88
N GLY A 77 1.20 17.91 -1.10
CA GLY A 77 2.47 18.57 -0.82
C GLY A 77 2.91 18.51 0.64
N LEU A 78 2.12 17.85 1.51
CA LEU A 78 2.40 17.77 2.96
C LEU A 78 3.25 16.55 3.35
N PHE A 79 3.39 15.57 2.45
CA PHE A 79 4.12 14.33 2.69
C PHE A 79 5.24 14.15 1.67
N ASP A 80 6.37 13.65 2.11
CA ASP A 80 7.54 13.38 1.29
C ASP A 80 7.64 11.87 1.02
N TYR A 81 7.23 11.46 -0.16
CA TYR A 81 7.27 10.07 -0.58
C TYR A 81 7.56 9.91 -2.09
N GLU A 82 8.10 8.77 -2.44
CA GLU A 82 8.33 8.33 -3.81
C GLU A 82 7.23 7.35 -4.24
N VAL A 83 6.72 7.50 -5.45
CA VAL A 83 5.79 6.56 -6.07
C VAL A 83 6.59 5.65 -7.01
N ILE A 84 6.67 4.38 -6.69
CA ILE A 84 7.41 3.37 -7.45
C ILE A 84 6.42 2.50 -8.20
N LYS A 85 6.54 2.43 -9.53
CA LYS A 85 5.76 1.48 -10.31
C LYS A 85 6.27 0.07 -10.07
N THR A 86 5.42 -0.80 -9.55
CA THR A 86 5.73 -2.21 -9.25
C THR A 86 4.69 -3.13 -9.86
N PRO A 87 4.54 -3.12 -11.22
CA PRO A 87 3.60 -4.00 -11.89
C PRO A 87 3.97 -5.48 -11.74
N GLY A 88 2.99 -6.34 -11.90
CA GLY A 88 3.15 -7.78 -11.80
C GLY A 88 1.90 -8.46 -11.26
N HIS A 89 1.44 -8.07 -10.07
CA HIS A 89 0.13 -8.46 -9.56
C HIS A 89 -0.99 -7.83 -10.41
N THR A 90 -0.87 -6.55 -10.69
CA THR A 90 -1.64 -5.81 -11.69
C THR A 90 -0.73 -4.88 -12.48
N GLU A 91 -1.17 -4.40 -13.64
CA GLU A 91 -0.40 -3.45 -14.45
C GLU A 91 -0.30 -2.06 -13.80
N ASP A 92 -1.26 -1.69 -12.96
CA ASP A 92 -1.33 -0.39 -12.27
C ASP A 92 -0.71 -0.40 -10.86
N SER A 93 -0.11 -1.50 -10.42
CA SER A 93 0.45 -1.64 -9.08
C SER A 93 1.52 -0.61 -8.77
N LEU A 94 1.35 0.07 -7.63
CA LEU A 94 2.25 1.09 -7.10
C LEU A 94 2.72 0.72 -5.70
N THR A 95 3.98 1.05 -5.41
CA THR A 95 4.55 1.03 -4.06
C THR A 95 4.83 2.47 -3.64
N TYR A 96 4.39 2.85 -2.44
CA TYR A 96 4.66 4.17 -1.86
C TYR A 96 5.80 4.06 -0.87
N TYR A 97 6.90 4.77 -1.13
CA TYR A 97 8.10 4.76 -0.30
C TYR A 97 8.31 6.08 0.42
N PHE A 98 8.39 6.03 1.74
CA PHE A 98 8.67 7.16 2.63
C PHE A 98 10.13 7.08 3.10
N PRO A 99 11.05 7.80 2.44
CA PRO A 99 12.49 7.61 2.68
C PRO A 99 12.95 8.05 4.07
N LYS A 100 12.36 9.10 4.62
CA LYS A 100 12.72 9.58 5.98
C LYS A 100 12.35 8.58 7.06
N GLU A 101 11.19 7.93 6.91
CA GLU A 101 10.67 6.96 7.87
C GLU A 101 11.14 5.53 7.58
N LYS A 102 11.70 5.30 6.40
CA LYS A 102 12.09 3.97 5.90
C LYS A 102 10.92 2.98 5.91
N VAL A 103 9.82 3.39 5.30
CA VAL A 103 8.57 2.63 5.20
C VAL A 103 8.12 2.53 3.76
N MET A 104 7.67 1.34 3.35
CA MET A 104 6.99 1.09 2.07
C MET A 104 5.59 0.52 2.30
N PHE A 105 4.62 1.02 1.55
CA PHE A 105 3.30 0.42 1.38
C PHE A 105 3.26 -0.25 0.01
N THR A 106 3.20 -1.58 -0.01
CA THR A 106 3.43 -2.37 -1.23
C THR A 106 2.17 -2.94 -1.88
N GLY A 107 1.00 -2.77 -1.24
CA GLY A 107 -0.22 -3.41 -1.73
C GLY A 107 -0.02 -4.91 -1.88
N ASP A 108 -0.46 -5.44 -3.01
CA ASP A 108 -0.35 -6.88 -3.30
C ASP A 108 0.87 -7.25 -4.15
N PHE A 109 1.88 -6.37 -4.17
CA PHE A 109 3.15 -6.66 -4.80
C PHE A 109 4.04 -7.57 -3.94
N LEU A 110 4.30 -7.19 -2.69
CA LEU A 110 5.21 -7.89 -1.77
C LEU A 110 4.56 -8.08 -0.40
N PHE A 111 4.55 -9.32 0.08
CA PHE A 111 4.00 -9.73 1.37
C PHE A 111 5.09 -10.33 2.28
N TYR A 112 4.69 -10.65 3.50
CA TYR A 112 5.50 -11.48 4.40
C TYR A 112 5.69 -12.87 3.81
N HIS A 113 6.93 -13.19 3.41
CA HIS A 113 7.38 -14.46 2.83
C HIS A 113 6.68 -14.88 1.52
N THR A 114 6.07 -13.95 0.79
CA THR A 114 5.49 -14.25 -0.53
C THR A 114 5.30 -12.97 -1.36
N ILE A 115 4.88 -13.15 -2.59
CA ILE A 115 4.52 -12.08 -3.54
C ILE A 115 3.09 -12.24 -4.03
N GLY A 116 2.52 -11.19 -4.60
CA GLY A 116 1.21 -11.24 -5.20
C GLY A 116 1.15 -12.21 -6.39
N ARG A 117 0.01 -12.86 -6.57
CA ARG A 117 -0.23 -13.70 -7.73
C ARG A 117 -0.23 -12.87 -9.02
N CYS A 118 0.22 -13.49 -10.11
CA CYS A 118 0.36 -12.80 -11.41
C CYS A 118 -0.60 -13.37 -12.47
N ASP A 119 -1.53 -14.26 -12.10
CA ASP A 119 -2.41 -15.02 -13.00
C ASP A 119 -3.82 -14.42 -13.14
N LEU A 120 -4.08 -13.28 -12.54
CA LEU A 120 -5.33 -12.53 -12.72
C LEU A 120 -5.24 -11.58 -13.92
N PRO A 121 -6.37 -11.03 -14.42
CA PRO A 121 -6.34 -10.03 -15.49
C PRO A 121 -5.37 -8.89 -15.19
N SER A 122 -4.57 -8.49 -16.17
CA SER A 122 -3.45 -7.53 -16.10
C SER A 122 -2.23 -7.99 -15.29
N GLY A 123 -2.24 -9.20 -14.72
CA GLY A 123 -1.07 -9.80 -14.06
C GLY A 123 0.01 -10.22 -15.06
N SER A 124 1.29 -10.16 -14.63
CA SER A 124 2.45 -10.50 -15.46
C SER A 124 3.63 -10.95 -14.59
N GLU A 125 4.04 -12.20 -14.76
CA GLU A 125 5.24 -12.73 -14.08
C GLU A 125 6.51 -11.98 -14.51
N GLU A 126 6.61 -11.65 -15.81
CA GLU A 126 7.76 -10.89 -16.35
C GLU A 126 7.87 -9.52 -15.67
N ASP A 127 6.76 -8.82 -15.51
CA ASP A 127 6.75 -7.52 -14.85
C ASP A 127 7.02 -7.66 -13.34
N MET A 128 6.52 -8.72 -12.70
CA MET A 128 6.82 -9.00 -11.30
C MET A 128 8.32 -9.20 -11.08
N ILE A 129 8.99 -9.95 -11.93
CA ILE A 129 10.45 -10.15 -11.87
C ILE A 129 11.18 -8.80 -11.95
N LYS A 130 10.83 -7.97 -12.94
CA LYS A 130 11.42 -6.64 -13.10
C LYS A 130 11.17 -5.74 -11.89
N SER A 131 9.98 -5.82 -11.32
CA SER A 131 9.62 -5.06 -10.10
C SER A 131 10.41 -5.52 -8.88
N LEU A 132 10.63 -6.83 -8.71
CA LEU A 132 11.47 -7.38 -7.65
C LEU A 132 12.95 -6.96 -7.82
N GLU A 133 13.46 -6.97 -9.05
CA GLU A 133 14.81 -6.47 -9.37
C GLU A 133 14.95 -4.99 -9.04
N LEU A 134 13.94 -4.18 -9.38
CA LEU A 134 13.93 -2.75 -9.06
C LEU A 134 13.94 -2.52 -7.55
N ILE A 135 13.04 -3.17 -6.82
CA ILE A 135 12.91 -2.97 -5.37
C ILE A 135 14.13 -3.50 -4.60
N SER A 136 14.83 -4.49 -5.15
CA SER A 136 16.04 -5.04 -4.54
C SER A 136 17.20 -4.02 -4.40
N LYS A 137 17.14 -2.91 -5.14
CA LYS A 137 18.13 -1.83 -5.07
C LYS A 137 17.93 -0.90 -3.87
N TYR A 138 16.79 -0.97 -3.22
CA TYR A 138 16.50 -0.17 -2.04
C TYR A 138 17.14 -0.78 -0.79
N SER A 139 17.27 0.02 0.26
CA SER A 139 17.94 -0.38 1.50
C SER A 139 17.24 -1.53 2.23
N ASP A 140 18.01 -2.40 2.89
CA ASP A 140 17.50 -3.56 3.61
C ASP A 140 16.72 -3.20 4.88
N ASP A 141 16.92 -2.01 5.43
CA ASP A 141 16.30 -1.57 6.69
C ASP A 141 14.91 -0.94 6.54
N ILE A 142 14.30 -1.10 5.37
CA ILE A 142 12.97 -0.57 5.09
C ILE A 142 11.89 -1.53 5.60
N ASP A 143 10.96 -1.01 6.40
CA ASP A 143 9.77 -1.75 6.83
C ASP A 143 8.73 -1.78 5.70
N VAL A 144 8.13 -2.93 5.48
CA VAL A 144 7.14 -3.19 4.42
C VAL A 144 5.78 -3.45 5.03
N TYR A 145 4.80 -2.66 4.61
CA TYR A 145 3.39 -2.76 5.00
C TYR A 145 2.57 -3.24 3.80
N PRO A 146 2.22 -4.53 3.74
CA PRO A 146 1.53 -5.13 2.60
C PRO A 146 0.01 -4.95 2.65
N GLY A 147 -0.66 -5.23 1.53
CA GLY A 147 -2.13 -5.23 1.44
C GLY A 147 -2.81 -6.31 2.27
N HIS A 148 -2.14 -7.44 2.52
CA HIS A 148 -2.64 -8.55 3.34
C HIS A 148 -1.53 -9.09 4.23
N GLY A 149 -1.93 -9.58 5.42
CA GLY A 149 -1.02 -10.23 6.34
C GLY A 149 -0.14 -9.26 7.15
N PRO A 150 0.87 -9.78 7.86
CA PRO A 150 1.69 -8.98 8.76
C PRO A 150 2.70 -8.09 8.01
N LYS A 151 3.14 -7.03 8.68
CA LYS A 151 4.27 -6.23 8.21
C LYS A 151 5.53 -7.10 8.16
N THR A 152 6.46 -6.73 7.29
CA THR A 152 7.76 -7.37 7.15
C THR A 152 8.86 -6.32 6.96
N ASN A 153 10.02 -6.76 6.48
CA ASN A 153 11.18 -5.92 6.26
C ASN A 153 11.82 -6.30 4.91
N LEU A 154 12.20 -5.29 4.13
CA LEU A 154 12.67 -5.52 2.78
C LEU A 154 13.92 -6.41 2.72
N GLY A 155 14.86 -6.25 3.64
CA GLY A 155 16.06 -7.08 3.70
C GLY A 155 15.76 -8.57 3.92
N LYS A 156 14.75 -8.88 4.73
CA LYS A 156 14.30 -10.26 4.94
C LYS A 156 13.68 -10.84 3.67
N GLU A 157 12.83 -10.07 3.00
CA GLU A 157 12.12 -10.53 1.81
C GLU A 157 13.02 -10.70 0.60
N LYS A 158 14.04 -9.86 0.42
CA LYS A 158 15.03 -10.00 -0.65
C LYS A 158 15.70 -11.37 -0.68
N GLN A 159 15.88 -12.01 0.48
CA GLN A 159 16.47 -13.35 0.58
C GLN A 159 15.63 -14.41 -0.13
N ASN A 160 14.33 -14.16 -0.29
CA ASN A 160 13.36 -15.06 -0.89
C ASN A 160 13.15 -14.83 -2.39
N PHE A 161 13.54 -13.68 -2.93
CA PHE A 161 13.25 -13.30 -4.33
C PHE A 161 13.72 -14.36 -5.35
N LYS A 162 14.85 -14.98 -5.12
CA LYS A 162 15.40 -16.04 -5.98
C LYS A 162 14.58 -17.33 -6.03
N TYR A 163 13.59 -17.49 -5.16
CA TYR A 163 12.75 -18.70 -5.11
C TYR A 163 11.39 -18.53 -5.77
N TYR A 164 11.05 -17.33 -6.20
CA TYR A 164 9.72 -17.05 -6.75
C TYR A 164 9.60 -17.39 -8.24
N PHE A 165 10.72 -17.43 -8.96
CA PHE A 165 10.78 -17.74 -10.39
C PHE A 165 12.02 -18.57 -10.76
#